data_114b91ffba8780e95113bbb93bcf78a2
#
_entry.id   114b91ffba8780e95113bbb93bcf78a2
#
_cell.length_a   1.000
_cell.length_b   1.000
_cell.length_c   1.000
_cell.angle_alpha   90.00
_cell.angle_beta   90.00
_cell.angle_gamma   90.00
#
_symmetry.space_group_name_H-M   'P 1'
#
loop_
_entity.id
_entity.type
_entity.pdbx_description
1 polymer ?
#
loop_
_entity_poly.entity_id
_entity_poly.type
_entity_poly.pdbx_seq_one_letter_code
_entity_poly.pdbx_strand_id
1 'polypeptide(L)'
;MAWIESHQGLRDHPKTRRLARLLSISIPEVIGHLHCFWWWALDYAQDGDLSKYDIHDIAEASLWTGDAETLFAALKETGFIRGEEATCFIHDWMDYAGRLIERRQKDAERKRKSRDVQGTSDGQRTESGVTVPYRT
;
A
#
# COMPACT_ATOMS: atom_id res chain seq x y z
N MET A 1 3.79 7.45 10.87
CA MET A 1 4.50 6.47 10.04
C MET A 1 3.58 5.34 9.65
N ALA A 2 3.60 4.96 8.39
CA ALA A 2 2.73 3.91 7.86
C ALA A 2 3.52 2.64 7.61
N TRP A 3 2.87 1.52 7.70
CA TRP A 3 3.52 0.24 7.40
C TRP A 3 2.53 -0.72 6.74
N ILE A 4 3.06 -1.71 6.04
CA ILE A 4 2.28 -2.80 5.48
C ILE A 4 2.59 -4.06 6.24
N GLU A 5 1.72 -5.06 6.11
CA GLU A 5 2.01 -6.37 6.67
C GLU A 5 2.82 -7.14 5.63
N SER A 6 4.03 -7.51 5.99
CA SER A 6 4.90 -8.26 5.11
C SER A 6 4.91 -9.71 5.55
N HIS A 7 4.48 -10.60 4.68
CA HIS A 7 4.38 -12.01 5.02
C HIS A 7 5.67 -12.75 4.72
N GLN A 8 6.11 -13.51 5.69
CA GLN A 8 7.34 -14.30 5.55
C GLN A 8 7.29 -15.22 4.33
N GLY A 9 6.13 -15.77 4.04
CA GLY A 9 5.97 -16.68 2.91
C GLY A 9 6.19 -16.05 1.54
N LEU A 10 6.26 -14.73 1.46
CA LEU A 10 6.49 -14.06 0.19
C LEU A 10 7.81 -14.50 -0.44
N ARG A 11 8.82 -14.74 0.36
CA ARG A 11 10.14 -15.15 -0.11
C ARG A 11 10.08 -16.39 -1.00
N ASP A 12 9.30 -17.39 -0.57
CA ASP A 12 9.26 -18.68 -1.26
C ASP A 12 8.01 -18.90 -2.08
N HIS A 13 7.14 -17.90 -2.14
CA HIS A 13 5.89 -18.03 -2.87
C HIS A 13 6.16 -18.19 -4.38
N PRO A 14 5.43 -19.10 -5.04
CA PRO A 14 5.64 -19.31 -6.48
C PRO A 14 5.51 -18.05 -7.30
N LYS A 15 4.60 -17.13 -6.93
CA LYS A 15 4.44 -15.85 -7.64
C LYS A 15 5.71 -15.02 -7.58
N THR A 16 6.36 -14.97 -6.42
CA THR A 16 7.59 -14.20 -6.24
C THR A 16 8.71 -14.79 -7.08
N ARG A 17 8.84 -16.10 -7.07
CA ARG A 17 9.86 -16.78 -7.86
C ARG A 17 9.63 -16.57 -9.34
N ARG A 18 8.39 -16.62 -9.77
CA ARG A 18 8.05 -16.44 -11.15
C ARG A 18 8.35 -15.01 -11.60
N LEU A 19 8.02 -14.03 -10.75
CA LEU A 19 8.30 -12.65 -11.04
C LEU A 19 9.80 -12.42 -11.20
N ALA A 20 10.61 -13.01 -10.33
CA ALA A 20 12.06 -12.91 -10.42
C ALA A 20 12.57 -13.44 -11.76
N ARG A 21 12.03 -14.56 -12.21
CA ARG A 21 12.43 -15.14 -13.49
C ARG A 21 12.01 -14.24 -14.65
N LEU A 22 10.80 -13.73 -14.62
CA LEU A 22 10.31 -12.88 -15.70
C LEU A 22 11.09 -11.59 -15.80
N LEU A 23 11.56 -11.07 -14.68
CA LEU A 23 12.33 -9.83 -14.66
C LEU A 23 13.83 -10.09 -14.71
N SER A 24 14.26 -11.35 -14.65
CA SER A 24 15.68 -11.72 -14.66
C SER A 24 16.46 -11.06 -13.52
N ILE A 25 15.88 -11.04 -12.34
CA ILE A 25 16.53 -10.49 -11.16
C ILE A 25 16.43 -11.48 -10.00
N SER A 26 17.12 -11.17 -8.92
CA SER A 26 17.13 -12.06 -7.75
C SER A 26 15.87 -11.93 -6.91
N ILE A 27 15.62 -12.89 -6.06
CA ILE A 27 14.49 -12.83 -5.13
C ILE A 27 14.56 -11.61 -4.20
N PRO A 28 15.71 -11.30 -3.58
CA PRO A 28 15.79 -10.08 -2.77
C PRO A 28 15.45 -8.81 -3.55
N GLU A 29 15.84 -8.73 -4.81
CA GLU A 29 15.53 -7.58 -5.64
C GLU A 29 14.02 -7.48 -5.89
N VAL A 30 13.37 -8.61 -6.17
CA VAL A 30 11.91 -8.63 -6.36
C VAL A 30 11.21 -8.17 -5.09
N ILE A 31 11.63 -8.70 -3.95
CA ILE A 31 11.03 -8.32 -2.67
C ILE A 31 11.19 -6.83 -2.43
N GLY A 32 12.38 -6.30 -2.73
CA GLY A 32 12.63 -4.88 -2.60
C GLY A 32 11.73 -4.03 -3.48
N HIS A 33 11.61 -4.40 -4.75
CA HIS A 33 10.76 -3.65 -5.69
C HIS A 33 9.29 -3.71 -5.29
N LEU A 34 8.81 -4.88 -4.85
CA LEU A 34 7.43 -5.04 -4.40
C LEU A 34 7.14 -4.16 -3.19
N HIS A 35 8.07 -4.16 -2.22
CA HIS A 35 7.87 -3.34 -1.02
C HIS A 35 7.92 -1.86 -1.34
N CYS A 36 8.81 -1.42 -2.19
CA CYS A 36 8.85 -0.02 -2.60
C CYS A 36 7.54 0.39 -3.27
N PHE A 37 7.01 -0.47 -4.12
CA PHE A 37 5.75 -0.24 -4.79
C PHE A 37 4.60 -0.17 -3.77
N TRP A 38 4.53 -1.11 -2.84
CA TRP A 38 3.47 -1.14 -1.85
C TRP A 38 3.54 0.04 -0.88
N TRP A 39 4.75 0.45 -0.49
CA TRP A 39 4.91 1.63 0.37
C TRP A 39 4.44 2.89 -0.35
N TRP A 40 4.77 3.01 -1.62
CA TRP A 40 4.28 4.11 -2.42
C TRP A 40 2.75 4.11 -2.45
N ALA A 41 2.15 2.94 -2.62
CA ALA A 41 0.70 2.81 -2.69
C ALA A 41 0.00 3.21 -1.38
N LEU A 42 0.66 3.06 -0.24
CA LEU A 42 0.09 3.52 1.02
C LEU A 42 -0.20 5.01 1.01
N ASP A 43 0.55 5.77 0.26
CA ASP A 43 0.37 7.22 0.18
C ASP A 43 -0.45 7.66 -1.02
N TYR A 44 -0.31 6.99 -2.14
CA TYR A 44 -0.87 7.47 -3.40
C TYR A 44 -1.99 6.60 -3.97
N ALA A 45 -2.12 5.37 -3.54
CA ALA A 45 -3.15 4.46 -4.00
C ALA A 45 -3.69 3.66 -2.83
N GLN A 46 -4.22 4.35 -1.84
CA GLN A 46 -4.59 3.76 -0.55
C GLN A 46 -5.64 2.66 -0.63
N ASP A 47 -6.49 2.70 -1.64
CA ASP A 47 -7.49 1.66 -1.85
C ASP A 47 -6.98 0.56 -2.79
N GLY A 48 -5.74 0.64 -3.23
CA GLY A 48 -5.15 -0.32 -4.15
C GLY A 48 -5.50 -0.07 -5.60
N ASP A 49 -6.29 0.95 -5.88
CA ASP A 49 -6.72 1.28 -7.25
C ASP A 49 -5.62 2.06 -7.95
N LEU A 50 -5.13 1.54 -9.05
CA LEU A 50 -4.04 2.15 -9.80
C LEU A 50 -4.53 2.82 -11.09
N SER A 51 -5.84 2.99 -11.24
CA SER A 51 -6.40 3.49 -12.49
C SER A 51 -5.96 4.91 -12.86
N LYS A 52 -5.47 5.68 -11.89
CA LYS A 52 -4.99 7.04 -12.14
C LYS A 52 -3.56 7.07 -12.63
N TYR A 53 -2.87 5.96 -12.58
CA TYR A 53 -1.43 5.90 -12.84
C TYR A 53 -1.15 5.07 -14.06
N ASP A 54 -0.12 5.43 -14.80
CA ASP A 54 0.27 4.66 -15.96
C ASP A 54 1.42 3.69 -15.61
N ILE A 55 1.87 2.92 -16.57
CA ILE A 55 2.90 1.92 -16.32
C ILE A 55 4.23 2.55 -15.90
N HIS A 56 4.49 3.77 -16.35
CA HIS A 56 5.73 4.45 -15.98
C HIS A 56 5.69 4.90 -14.54
N ASP A 57 4.53 5.33 -14.06
CA ASP A 57 4.34 5.68 -12.65
C ASP A 57 4.57 4.45 -11.76
N ILE A 58 4.05 3.30 -12.19
CA ILE A 58 4.21 2.06 -11.45
C ILE A 58 5.68 1.65 -11.41
N ALA A 59 6.39 1.80 -12.51
CA ALA A 59 7.80 1.48 -12.57
C ALA A 59 8.61 2.40 -11.64
N GLU A 60 8.31 3.68 -11.64
CA GLU A 60 8.97 4.62 -10.74
C GLU A 60 8.67 4.31 -9.28
N ALA A 61 7.42 3.98 -8.97
CA ALA A 61 7.02 3.63 -7.62
C ALA A 61 7.77 2.41 -7.11
N SER A 62 8.06 1.48 -8.02
CA SER A 62 8.77 0.25 -7.69
C SER A 62 10.28 0.44 -7.70
N LEU A 63 10.76 1.62 -8.03
CA LEU A 63 12.18 1.93 -8.21
C LEU A 63 12.81 0.99 -9.24
N TRP A 64 12.06 0.70 -10.29
CA TRP A 64 12.50 -0.17 -11.36
C TRP A 64 13.17 0.66 -12.44
N THR A 65 14.38 0.27 -12.84
CA THR A 65 15.14 1.02 -13.81
C THR A 65 15.10 0.41 -15.19
N GLY A 66 14.49 -0.73 -15.35
CA GLY A 66 14.37 -1.37 -16.66
C GLY A 66 13.13 -0.87 -17.40
N ASP A 67 12.70 -1.67 -18.37
CA ASP A 67 11.56 -1.32 -19.20
C ASP A 67 10.26 -1.39 -18.41
N ALA A 68 9.49 -0.32 -18.42
CA ALA A 68 8.23 -0.25 -17.66
C ALA A 68 7.20 -1.27 -18.14
N GLU A 69 7.15 -1.51 -19.44
CA GLU A 69 6.19 -2.48 -19.97
C GLU A 69 6.52 -3.89 -19.53
N THR A 70 7.80 -4.21 -19.45
CA THR A 70 8.24 -5.51 -18.97
C THR A 70 7.84 -5.71 -17.52
N LEU A 71 8.02 -4.70 -16.69
CA LEU A 71 7.63 -4.78 -15.28
C LEU A 71 6.12 -4.96 -15.15
N PHE A 72 5.36 -4.12 -15.83
CA PHE A 72 3.90 -4.17 -15.73
C PHE A 72 3.37 -5.53 -16.19
N ALA A 73 3.85 -6.02 -17.32
CA ALA A 73 3.42 -7.32 -17.86
C ALA A 73 3.77 -8.44 -16.88
N ALA A 74 4.94 -8.39 -16.27
CA ALA A 74 5.36 -9.39 -15.30
C ALA A 74 4.52 -9.36 -14.03
N LEU A 75 4.23 -8.17 -13.52
CA LEU A 75 3.37 -8.02 -12.34
C LEU A 75 1.95 -8.52 -12.60
N LYS A 76 1.45 -8.27 -13.79
CA LYS A 76 0.14 -8.72 -14.18
C LYS A 76 0.10 -10.23 -14.37
N GLU A 77 1.08 -10.77 -15.06
CA GLU A 77 1.16 -12.21 -15.32
C GLU A 77 1.28 -13.02 -14.04
N THR A 78 2.01 -12.53 -13.07
CA THR A 78 2.18 -13.22 -11.79
C THR A 78 1.01 -12.96 -10.84
N GLY A 79 0.14 -12.01 -11.16
CA GLY A 79 -1.04 -11.73 -10.35
C GLY A 79 -0.84 -10.77 -9.21
N PHE A 80 0.28 -10.06 -9.15
CA PHE A 80 0.46 -9.00 -8.13
C PHE A 80 -0.39 -7.77 -8.48
N ILE A 81 -0.65 -7.56 -9.76
CA ILE A 81 -1.56 -6.54 -10.24
C ILE A 81 -2.62 -7.24 -11.08
N ARG A 82 -3.85 -6.82 -10.95
CA ARG A 82 -4.95 -7.35 -11.75
C ARG A 82 -5.64 -6.24 -12.52
N GLY A 83 -6.25 -6.59 -13.65
CA GLY A 83 -6.97 -5.65 -14.49
C GLY A 83 -6.11 -5.17 -15.65
N GLU A 84 -6.66 -4.24 -16.42
CA GLU A 84 -5.96 -3.66 -17.56
C GLU A 84 -5.32 -2.34 -17.15
N GLU A 85 -4.47 -1.79 -17.99
CA GLU A 85 -3.71 -0.60 -17.66
C GLU A 85 -4.55 0.53 -17.06
N ALA A 86 -5.68 0.82 -17.63
CA ALA A 86 -6.51 1.94 -17.18
C ALA A 86 -7.43 1.58 -16.00
N THR A 87 -7.50 0.32 -15.63
CA THR A 87 -8.42 -0.14 -14.60
C THR A 87 -7.77 -1.13 -13.63
N CYS A 88 -6.47 -1.11 -13.53
CA CYS A 88 -5.76 -2.10 -12.71
C CYS A 88 -5.77 -1.76 -11.23
N PHE A 89 -5.52 -2.76 -10.44
CA PHE A 89 -5.47 -2.62 -8.98
C PHE A 89 -4.49 -3.64 -8.40
N ILE A 90 -4.02 -3.36 -7.19
CA ILE A 90 -3.10 -4.25 -6.52
C ILE A 90 -3.87 -5.42 -5.94
N HIS A 91 -3.49 -6.62 -6.32
CA HIS A 91 -4.15 -7.84 -5.83
C HIS A 91 -3.87 -8.01 -4.34
N ASP A 92 -4.89 -8.40 -3.60
CA ASP A 92 -4.80 -8.63 -2.15
C ASP A 92 -4.30 -7.43 -1.35
N TRP A 93 -4.54 -6.23 -1.86
CA TRP A 93 -4.07 -5.02 -1.18
C TRP A 93 -4.54 -4.93 0.27
N MET A 94 -5.78 -5.34 0.54
CA MET A 94 -6.30 -5.27 1.89
C MET A 94 -5.58 -6.20 2.86
N ASP A 95 -4.96 -7.26 2.34
CA ASP A 95 -4.18 -8.16 3.19
C ASP A 95 -2.89 -7.49 3.66
N TYR A 96 -2.36 -6.57 2.88
CA TYR A 96 -1.12 -5.89 3.22
C TYR A 96 -1.35 -4.59 3.98
N ALA A 97 -2.38 -3.86 3.62
CA ALA A 97 -2.61 -2.53 4.14
C ALA A 97 -3.95 -2.33 4.84
N GLY A 98 -4.78 -3.36 4.88
CA GLY A 98 -6.14 -3.22 5.39
C GLY A 98 -6.25 -2.64 6.78
N ARG A 99 -5.38 -3.06 7.69
CA ARG A 99 -5.43 -2.57 9.07
C ARG A 99 -5.13 -1.09 9.14
N LEU A 100 -4.19 -0.64 8.34
CA LEU A 100 -3.86 0.77 8.31
C LEU A 100 -5.00 1.59 7.73
N ILE A 101 -5.61 1.09 6.67
CA ILE A 101 -6.73 1.76 6.03
C ILE A 101 -7.91 1.85 7.00
N GLU A 102 -8.23 0.76 7.67
CA GLU A 102 -9.30 0.75 8.66
C GLU A 102 -9.02 1.72 9.79
N ARG A 103 -7.80 1.76 10.27
CA ARG A 103 -7.42 2.68 11.34
C ARG A 103 -7.59 4.13 10.90
N ARG A 104 -7.17 4.45 9.69
CA ARG A 104 -7.31 5.81 9.16
C ARG A 104 -8.78 6.20 9.03
N GLN A 105 -9.62 5.26 8.61
CA GLN A 105 -11.05 5.51 8.50
C GLN A 105 -11.68 5.74 9.86
N LYS A 106 -11.32 4.94 10.84
CA LYS A 106 -11.83 5.09 12.20
C LYS A 106 -11.39 6.40 12.83
N ASP A 107 -10.14 6.78 12.59
CA ASP A 107 -9.64 8.04 13.11
C ASP A 107 -10.36 9.23 12.48
N ALA A 108 -10.64 9.17 11.19
CA ALA A 108 -11.38 10.21 10.51
C ALA A 108 -12.80 10.32 11.06
N GLU A 109 -13.44 9.18 11.30
CA GLU A 109 -14.77 9.17 11.87
C GLU A 109 -14.79 9.74 13.28
N ARG A 110 -13.80 9.35 14.08
CA ARG A 110 -13.68 9.82 15.44
C ARG A 110 -13.48 11.33 15.48
N LYS A 111 -12.66 11.86 14.59
CA LYS A 111 -12.44 13.28 14.50
C LYS A 111 -13.72 14.02 14.08
N ARG A 112 -14.46 13.43 13.17
CA ARG A 112 -15.70 14.02 12.73
C ARG A 112 -16.72 14.07 13.85
N LYS A 113 -16.87 12.97 14.60
CA LYS A 113 -17.77 12.92 15.73
C LYS A 113 -17.35 13.89 16.82
N SER A 114 -16.08 14.00 17.05
CA SER A 114 -15.56 14.91 18.06
C SER A 114 -15.88 16.37 17.71
N ARG A 115 -15.81 16.73 16.45
CA ARG A 115 -16.15 18.07 16.02
C ARG A 115 -17.63 18.34 16.21
N ASP A 116 -18.48 17.36 15.90
CA ASP A 116 -19.91 17.52 16.06
C ASP A 116 -20.27 17.68 17.53
N VAL A 117 -19.64 16.92 18.39
CA VAL A 117 -19.90 17.03 19.82
C VAL A 117 -19.41 18.36 20.36
N GLN A 118 -18.26 18.83 19.90
CA GLN A 118 -17.75 20.09 20.32
C GLN A 118 -18.63 21.25 19.92
N GLY A 119 -19.37 21.12 18.87
CA GLY A 119 -20.26 22.14 18.44
C GLY A 119 -21.40 22.33 19.36
N THR A 120 -21.71 21.35 20.22
CA THR A 120 -22.82 21.47 21.11
C THR A 120 -22.40 21.55 22.56
N SER A 121 -21.14 21.28 22.87
CA SER A 121 -20.76 21.20 24.22
C SER A 121 -20.05 22.39 24.67
N ASP A 122 -20.29 22.83 25.79
CA ASP A 122 -19.71 23.91 26.38
C ASP A 122 -18.48 23.69 26.98
N GLY A 123 -17.54 23.38 26.38
CA GLY A 123 -16.27 23.42 26.92
C GLY A 123 -15.79 22.53 27.94
N GLN A 124 -16.32 21.50 28.06
CA GLN A 124 -15.87 20.66 29.04
C GLN A 124 -14.66 20.03 28.45
N ARG A 125 -13.52 20.47 28.67
CA ARG A 125 -12.35 19.98 28.21
C ARG A 125 -11.87 18.87 28.99
N THR A 126 -11.92 17.74 28.52
CA THR A 126 -11.34 16.66 29.18
C THR A 126 -9.94 16.64 28.73
N GLU A 127 -9.13 16.65 29.56
CA GLU A 127 -7.79 16.68 29.32
C GLU A 127 -7.29 15.37 29.13
N SER A 128 -7.55 14.74 28.20
CA SER A 128 -7.00 13.46 28.04
C SER A 128 -5.76 13.56 27.35
N GLY A 129 -5.19 14.56 27.37
CA GLY A 129 -4.10 14.73 26.60
C GLY A 129 -2.99 13.85 26.55
N VAL A 130 -3.05 12.78 27.12
CA VAL A 130 -1.94 11.98 27.11
C VAL A 130 -1.76 11.28 25.86
N THR A 131 -0.97 11.74 25.06
CA THR A 131 -0.65 11.07 23.92
C THR A 131 0.50 10.30 24.23
N VAL A 132 0.41 9.09 24.09
CA VAL A 132 1.53 8.23 24.27
C VAL A 132 2.33 8.22 23.02
N PRO A 133 3.54 8.62 23.10
CA PRO A 133 4.34 8.65 21.93
C PRO A 133 4.66 7.25 21.49
N TYR A 134 4.76 7.03 20.23
CA TYR A 134 5.10 5.83 19.76
C TYR A 134 6.51 5.59 19.92
N ARG A 135 6.85 4.44 20.30
CA ARG A 135 8.13 4.02 20.36
C ARG A 135 8.29 3.02 19.41
N THR A 136 9.08 3.12 18.54
CA THR A 136 9.37 2.03 17.63
C THR A 136 10.62 1.36 18.01
#